data_f271b09b935d09a97a1f2c5a9118eb4d
#
_entry.id   f271b09b935d09a97a1f2c5a9118eb4d
#
_cell.length_a   1.000
_cell.length_b   1.000
_cell.length_c   1.000
_cell.angle_alpha   90.00
_cell.angle_beta   90.00
_cell.angle_gamma   90.00
#
_symmetry.space_group_name_H-M   'P 1'
#
loop_
_entity.id
_entity.type
_entity.pdbx_description
1 polymer ?
#
loop_
_entity_poly.entity_id
_entity_poly.type
_entity_poly.pdbx_seq_one_letter_code
_entity_poly.pdbx_strand_id
1 'polypeptide(L)'
;LLLKGITSVCEESGYQVLFADSRESARREKRALRGFLDNRVDGLIVNTCGSNDEYLLELQERGTPLVLADRPLMEPGLIDTVCSRNQENAAECTRLLLSQGYKHVAFFSETIARIAPRELRCKGYAETVTKSGAAPEIYEIDCEHPNSCVDSLRDFLGKHEGERLAVLSANGTTTQRILTAMKFLGVKAGAELGLCTFDDWDWLQIADPGITAVALSTGEIGARAARLLLDRINGSSAEPPAEEIVPSSIIIRESTTAGAAKK
;
A
#
# COMPACT_ATOMS: atom_id res chain seq x y z
N LEU A 1 0.60 -0.52 -12.73
CA LEU A 1 0.34 0.93 -12.92
C LEU A 1 1.61 1.76 -12.67
N LEU A 2 2.35 1.55 -11.56
CA LEU A 2 3.58 2.29 -11.24
C LEU A 2 4.57 2.28 -12.42
N LEU A 3 4.95 1.09 -12.88
CA LEU A 3 5.87 0.91 -14.01
C LEU A 3 5.37 1.62 -15.28
N LYS A 4 4.05 1.58 -15.55
CA LYS A 4 3.46 2.28 -16.70
C LYS A 4 3.68 3.79 -16.65
N GLY A 5 3.52 4.40 -15.45
CA GLY A 5 3.81 5.82 -15.27
C GLY A 5 5.29 6.15 -15.47
N ILE A 6 6.18 5.30 -14.95
CA ILE A 6 7.64 5.45 -15.12
C ILE A 6 8.02 5.35 -16.61
N THR A 7 7.59 4.29 -17.31
CA THR A 7 7.98 4.05 -18.71
C THR A 7 7.48 5.15 -19.62
N SER A 8 6.25 5.66 -19.43
CA SER A 8 5.71 6.76 -20.26
C SER A 8 6.62 7.99 -20.22
N VAL A 9 7.03 8.44 -19.04
CA VAL A 9 7.88 9.64 -18.88
C VAL A 9 9.30 9.39 -19.41
N CYS A 10 9.87 8.23 -19.12
CA CYS A 10 11.23 7.89 -19.57
C CYS A 10 11.31 7.81 -21.12
N GLU A 11 10.35 7.14 -21.76
CA GLU A 11 10.28 7.00 -23.21
C GLU A 11 10.11 8.36 -23.91
N GLU A 12 9.22 9.23 -23.40
CA GLU A 12 9.03 10.59 -23.92
C GLU A 12 10.33 11.43 -23.82
N SER A 13 11.17 11.11 -22.85
CA SER A 13 12.46 11.79 -22.63
C SER A 13 13.65 11.08 -23.28
N GLY A 14 13.42 10.02 -24.07
CA GLY A 14 14.44 9.27 -24.79
C GLY A 14 15.25 8.28 -23.94
N TYR A 15 14.79 7.95 -22.74
CA TYR A 15 15.42 6.98 -21.86
C TYR A 15 14.80 5.60 -22.00
N GLN A 16 15.62 4.56 -21.80
CA GLN A 16 15.18 3.18 -21.73
C GLN A 16 15.06 2.75 -20.25
N VAL A 17 14.04 1.94 -19.93
CA VAL A 17 13.81 1.44 -18.58
C VAL A 17 14.23 -0.02 -18.49
N LEU A 18 15.16 -0.33 -17.59
CA LEU A 18 15.47 -1.68 -17.16
C LEU A 18 14.66 -2.00 -15.90
N PHE A 19 14.04 -3.16 -15.86
CA PHE A 19 13.18 -3.57 -14.75
C PHE A 19 13.66 -4.85 -14.09
N ALA A 20 13.54 -4.91 -12.74
CA ALA A 20 13.75 -6.13 -11.98
C ALA A 20 12.73 -6.22 -10.83
N ASP A 21 12.17 -7.42 -10.62
CA ASP A 21 11.29 -7.72 -9.50
C ASP A 21 12.06 -8.42 -8.37
N SER A 22 12.20 -7.74 -7.23
CA SER A 22 12.86 -8.27 -6.04
C SER A 22 12.00 -9.26 -5.25
N ARG A 23 10.68 -9.29 -5.47
CA ARG A 23 9.69 -10.05 -4.68
C ARG A 23 9.87 -9.86 -3.19
N GLU A 24 10.02 -8.61 -2.76
CA GLU A 24 10.26 -8.19 -1.36
C GLU A 24 11.47 -8.90 -0.69
N SER A 25 12.44 -9.38 -1.49
CA SER A 25 13.65 -10.02 -0.97
C SER A 25 14.83 -9.06 -0.97
N ALA A 26 15.38 -8.74 0.21
CA ALA A 26 16.55 -7.88 0.37
C ALA A 26 17.74 -8.35 -0.48
N ARG A 27 17.97 -9.66 -0.55
CA ARG A 27 19.07 -10.22 -1.35
C ARG A 27 18.85 -10.00 -2.85
N ARG A 28 17.60 -10.18 -3.33
CA ARG A 28 17.28 -9.99 -4.75
C ARG A 28 17.32 -8.51 -5.11
N GLU A 29 16.80 -7.63 -4.26
CA GLU A 29 16.86 -6.18 -4.46
C GLU A 29 18.31 -5.71 -4.56
N LYS A 30 19.16 -6.03 -3.58
CA LYS A 30 20.59 -5.66 -3.60
C LYS A 30 21.31 -6.20 -4.82
N ARG A 31 20.98 -7.43 -5.25
CA ARG A 31 21.55 -8.01 -6.48
C ARG A 31 21.09 -7.25 -7.73
N ALA A 32 19.81 -6.88 -7.83
CA ALA A 32 19.28 -6.12 -8.95
C ALA A 32 19.92 -4.73 -9.03
N LEU A 33 20.02 -4.01 -7.91
CA LEU A 33 20.66 -2.70 -7.83
C LEU A 33 22.12 -2.77 -8.30
N ARG A 34 22.89 -3.75 -7.84
CA ARG A 34 24.27 -3.97 -8.32
C ARG A 34 24.31 -4.24 -9.84
N GLY A 35 23.41 -5.10 -10.34
CA GLY A 35 23.34 -5.40 -11.75
C GLY A 35 23.03 -4.17 -12.61
N PHE A 36 22.17 -3.27 -12.16
CA PHE A 36 21.90 -2.00 -12.84
C PHE A 36 23.15 -1.09 -12.84
N LEU A 37 23.84 -0.96 -11.71
CA LEU A 37 25.07 -0.16 -11.64
C LEU A 37 26.19 -0.74 -12.53
N ASP A 38 26.33 -2.06 -12.58
CA ASP A 38 27.29 -2.72 -13.47
C ASP A 38 26.97 -2.46 -14.95
N ASN A 39 25.68 -2.28 -15.28
CA ASN A 39 25.22 -1.87 -16.60
C ASN A 39 25.25 -0.33 -16.82
N ARG A 40 25.78 0.44 -15.87
CA ARG A 40 25.96 1.89 -15.96
C ARG A 40 24.67 2.64 -16.27
N VAL A 41 23.58 2.30 -15.57
CA VAL A 41 22.34 3.09 -15.66
C VAL A 41 22.58 4.51 -15.17
N ASP A 42 21.85 5.48 -15.76
CA ASP A 42 21.98 6.90 -15.42
C ASP A 42 21.34 7.23 -14.06
N GLY A 43 20.37 6.42 -13.60
CA GLY A 43 19.73 6.60 -12.32
C GLY A 43 18.81 5.44 -11.95
N LEU A 44 18.27 5.47 -10.73
CA LEU A 44 17.49 4.39 -10.14
C LEU A 44 16.14 4.91 -9.60
N ILE A 45 15.05 4.21 -9.92
CA ILE A 45 13.77 4.32 -9.21
C ILE A 45 13.56 3.04 -8.43
N VAL A 46 13.37 3.15 -7.12
CA VAL A 46 13.28 1.97 -6.25
C VAL A 46 11.95 1.96 -5.49
N ASN A 47 11.21 0.87 -5.62
CA ASN A 47 10.11 0.51 -4.71
C ASN A 47 10.70 -0.49 -3.71
N THR A 48 11.29 0.00 -2.62
CA THR A 48 12.15 -0.78 -1.73
C THR A 48 11.41 -1.87 -0.96
N CYS A 49 12.13 -2.94 -0.63
CA CYS A 49 11.67 -3.98 0.30
C CYS A 49 11.88 -3.61 1.78
N GLY A 50 12.39 -2.39 2.08
CA GLY A 50 12.60 -1.89 3.45
C GLY A 50 13.69 -2.59 4.24
N SER A 51 14.64 -3.25 3.58
CA SER A 51 15.71 -3.99 4.26
C SER A 51 17.10 -3.68 3.70
N ASN A 52 17.21 -2.72 2.79
CA ASN A 52 18.47 -2.27 2.20
C ASN A 52 18.65 -0.75 2.32
N ASP A 53 18.00 -0.12 3.29
CA ASP A 53 17.97 1.33 3.44
C ASP A 53 19.39 1.92 3.54
N GLU A 54 20.27 1.33 4.34
CA GLU A 54 21.68 1.71 4.42
C GLU A 54 22.39 1.66 3.07
N TYR A 55 22.10 0.62 2.27
CA TYR A 55 22.70 0.50 0.94
C TYR A 55 22.16 1.53 -0.05
N LEU A 56 20.89 1.88 0.02
CA LEU A 56 20.30 2.94 -0.80
C LEU A 56 20.89 4.32 -0.44
N LEU A 57 21.08 4.59 0.84
CA LEU A 57 21.75 5.81 1.33
C LEU A 57 23.22 5.87 0.86
N GLU A 58 23.95 4.75 0.95
CA GLU A 58 25.32 4.64 0.45
C GLU A 58 25.41 4.95 -1.05
N LEU A 59 24.44 4.48 -1.86
CA LEU A 59 24.41 4.78 -3.30
C LEU A 59 24.18 6.27 -3.57
N GLN A 60 23.28 6.89 -2.83
CA GLN A 60 23.01 8.32 -2.95
C GLN A 60 24.23 9.16 -2.53
N GLU A 61 24.89 8.82 -1.42
CA GLU A 61 26.12 9.51 -0.97
C GLU A 61 27.24 9.43 -2.00
N ARG A 62 27.29 8.35 -2.79
CA ARG A 62 28.22 8.19 -3.92
C ARG A 62 27.80 8.95 -5.18
N GLY A 63 26.71 9.70 -5.13
CA GLY A 63 26.23 10.54 -6.23
C GLY A 63 25.40 9.79 -7.27
N THR A 64 24.87 8.58 -6.97
CA THR A 64 23.94 7.89 -7.86
C THR A 64 22.58 8.61 -7.80
N PRO A 65 22.04 9.13 -8.91
CA PRO A 65 20.68 9.67 -8.93
C PRO A 65 19.68 8.57 -8.55
N LEU A 66 18.89 8.79 -7.49
CA LEU A 66 18.02 7.78 -6.91
C LEU A 66 16.73 8.41 -6.38
N VAL A 67 15.60 7.82 -6.71
CA VAL A 67 14.27 8.22 -6.25
C VAL A 67 13.52 6.99 -5.73
N LEU A 68 12.88 7.13 -4.57
CA LEU A 68 11.97 6.12 -4.03
C LEU A 68 10.56 6.35 -4.58
N ALA A 69 9.90 5.28 -5.03
CA ALA A 69 8.53 5.34 -5.52
C ALA A 69 7.61 4.48 -4.67
N ASP A 70 6.53 5.10 -4.14
CA ASP A 70 5.49 4.48 -3.32
C ASP A 70 5.92 4.04 -1.92
N ARG A 71 7.16 3.58 -1.74
CA ARG A 71 7.69 3.09 -0.48
C ARG A 71 8.81 4.00 0.03
N PRO A 72 8.49 4.97 0.94
CA PRO A 72 9.50 5.80 1.59
C PRO A 72 10.41 4.97 2.49
N LEU A 73 11.56 5.51 2.87
CA LEU A 73 12.29 5.04 4.04
C LEU A 73 11.48 5.37 5.30
N MET A 74 11.73 4.64 6.39
CA MET A 74 11.10 4.96 7.68
C MET A 74 11.57 6.31 8.23
N GLU A 75 12.79 6.71 7.92
CA GLU A 75 13.29 8.06 8.18
C GLU A 75 13.13 8.91 6.90
N PRO A 76 12.20 9.89 6.91
CA PRO A 76 11.88 10.68 5.72
C PRO A 76 12.96 11.71 5.41
N GLY A 77 12.99 12.20 4.15
CA GLY A 77 13.83 13.33 3.73
C GLY A 77 15.29 12.98 3.45
N LEU A 78 15.68 11.72 3.50
CA LEU A 78 17.05 11.28 3.19
C LEU A 78 17.25 11.00 1.70
N ILE A 79 16.21 10.52 1.02
CA ILE A 79 16.20 10.22 -0.42
C ILE A 79 14.94 10.83 -1.01
N ASP A 80 15.05 11.38 -2.24
CA ASP A 80 13.88 11.82 -2.99
C ASP A 80 12.81 10.72 -3.02
N THR A 81 11.60 11.08 -2.64
CA THR A 81 10.52 10.10 -2.50
C THR A 81 9.22 10.63 -3.08
N VAL A 82 8.52 9.81 -3.84
CA VAL A 82 7.16 10.07 -4.29
C VAL A 82 6.23 8.99 -3.75
N CYS A 83 5.28 9.36 -2.89
CA CYS A 83 4.41 8.39 -2.22
C CYS A 83 3.00 8.94 -1.97
N SER A 84 2.16 8.14 -1.30
CA SER A 84 0.80 8.50 -0.88
C SER A 84 0.73 8.78 0.61
N ARG A 85 -0.35 9.45 1.07
CA ARG A 85 -0.66 9.68 2.49
C ARG A 85 -1.18 8.41 3.16
N ASN A 86 -0.31 7.41 3.33
CA ASN A 86 -0.71 6.08 3.80
C ASN A 86 -1.38 6.11 5.19
N GLN A 87 -0.82 6.85 6.15
CA GLN A 87 -1.33 6.94 7.51
C GLN A 87 -2.67 7.66 7.56
N GLU A 88 -2.79 8.81 6.90
CA GLU A 88 -4.00 9.62 6.87
C GLU A 88 -5.14 8.89 6.16
N ASN A 89 -4.85 8.24 5.02
CA ASN A 89 -5.83 7.45 4.28
C ASN A 89 -6.38 6.30 5.13
N ALA A 90 -5.53 5.59 5.86
CA ALA A 90 -5.97 4.52 6.75
C ALA A 90 -6.85 5.06 7.90
N ALA A 91 -6.46 6.21 8.47
CA ALA A 91 -7.26 6.89 9.48
C ALA A 91 -8.63 7.33 8.94
N GLU A 92 -8.69 7.85 7.69
CA GLU A 92 -9.95 8.23 7.05
C GLU A 92 -10.86 7.02 6.78
N CYS A 93 -10.32 5.91 6.26
CA CYS A 93 -11.08 4.68 6.05
C CYS A 93 -11.61 4.12 7.37
N THR A 94 -10.78 4.12 8.41
CA THR A 94 -11.20 3.65 9.74
C THR A 94 -12.33 4.51 10.30
N ARG A 95 -12.23 5.85 10.20
CA ARG A 95 -13.31 6.77 10.61
C ARG A 95 -14.57 6.56 9.79
N LEU A 96 -14.46 6.34 8.49
CA LEU A 96 -15.59 6.02 7.62
C LEU A 96 -16.32 4.77 8.13
N LEU A 97 -15.62 3.68 8.37
CA LEU A 97 -16.20 2.43 8.87
C LEU A 97 -16.90 2.64 10.23
N LEU A 98 -16.23 3.27 11.18
CA LEU A 98 -16.81 3.56 12.50
C LEU A 98 -18.06 4.45 12.38
N SER A 99 -18.05 5.47 11.51
CA SER A 99 -19.18 6.38 11.29
C SER A 99 -20.39 5.67 10.67
N GLN A 100 -20.18 4.59 9.94
CA GLN A 100 -21.23 3.74 9.39
C GLN A 100 -21.79 2.71 10.37
N GLY A 101 -21.34 2.77 11.64
CA GLY A 101 -21.85 1.95 12.73
C GLY A 101 -21.23 0.58 12.88
N TYR A 102 -20.10 0.33 12.21
CA TYR A 102 -19.32 -0.87 12.53
C TYR A 102 -18.72 -0.74 13.92
N LYS A 103 -18.93 -1.74 14.77
CA LYS A 103 -18.50 -1.74 16.17
C LYS A 103 -17.05 -2.14 16.32
N HIS A 104 -16.64 -3.12 15.54
CA HIS A 104 -15.29 -3.61 15.51
C HIS A 104 -14.76 -3.51 14.08
N VAL A 105 -13.59 -2.93 13.95
CA VAL A 105 -12.86 -2.83 12.67
C VAL A 105 -11.52 -3.50 12.88
N ALA A 106 -11.21 -4.53 12.12
CA ALA A 106 -9.91 -5.18 12.14
C ALA A 106 -9.04 -4.74 10.95
N PHE A 107 -7.73 -4.67 11.16
CA PHE A 107 -6.76 -4.42 10.11
C PHE A 107 -6.10 -5.73 9.69
N PHE A 108 -6.20 -6.08 8.41
CA PHE A 108 -5.58 -7.27 7.83
C PHE A 108 -4.46 -6.87 6.87
N SER A 109 -3.31 -7.49 7.01
CA SER A 109 -2.14 -7.24 6.18
C SER A 109 -1.31 -8.52 6.00
N GLU A 110 -0.52 -8.59 4.94
CA GLU A 110 0.68 -9.42 4.91
C GLU A 110 1.67 -8.87 5.95
N THR A 111 2.86 -9.46 6.06
CA THR A 111 3.91 -8.97 6.99
C THR A 111 4.02 -7.46 6.95
N ILE A 112 3.79 -6.81 8.08
CA ILE A 112 3.76 -5.35 8.22
C ILE A 112 5.17 -4.79 8.31
N ALA A 113 6.00 -5.42 9.11
CA ALA A 113 7.34 -4.93 9.43
C ALA A 113 8.19 -4.66 8.19
N ARG A 114 8.90 -3.52 8.20
CA ARG A 114 9.83 -3.06 7.16
C ARG A 114 9.19 -2.59 5.84
N ILE A 115 7.89 -2.73 5.67
CA ILE A 115 7.19 -2.22 4.48
C ILE A 115 6.47 -0.94 4.88
N ALA A 116 7.10 0.20 4.65
CA ALA A 116 6.63 1.50 5.13
C ALA A 116 5.14 1.79 4.85
N PRO A 117 4.55 1.55 3.66
CA PRO A 117 3.12 1.73 3.47
C PRO A 117 2.27 0.87 4.40
N ARG A 118 2.65 -0.39 4.67
CA ARG A 118 1.90 -1.27 5.57
C ARG A 118 2.00 -0.80 7.02
N GLU A 119 3.19 -0.39 7.47
CA GLU A 119 3.39 0.17 8.82
C GLU A 119 2.61 1.47 9.02
N LEU A 120 2.66 2.39 8.06
CA LEU A 120 1.93 3.66 8.12
C LEU A 120 0.40 3.44 8.09
N ARG A 121 -0.11 2.54 7.25
CA ARG A 121 -1.52 2.18 7.20
C ARG A 121 -1.97 1.56 8.52
N CYS A 122 -1.21 0.60 9.06
CA CYS A 122 -1.45 -0.01 10.36
C CYS A 122 -1.47 1.03 11.48
N LYS A 123 -0.53 1.96 11.49
CA LYS A 123 -0.45 3.05 12.46
C LYS A 123 -1.68 3.96 12.39
N GLY A 124 -2.06 4.42 11.19
CA GLY A 124 -3.24 5.27 11.00
C GLY A 124 -4.54 4.59 11.45
N TYR A 125 -4.70 3.31 11.16
CA TYR A 125 -5.79 2.48 11.68
C TYR A 125 -5.76 2.40 13.21
N ALA A 126 -4.64 1.96 13.79
CA ALA A 126 -4.54 1.71 15.22
C ALA A 126 -4.77 2.97 16.07
N GLU A 127 -4.17 4.10 15.68
CA GLU A 127 -4.39 5.38 16.35
C GLU A 127 -5.88 5.82 16.30
N THR A 128 -6.55 5.56 15.18
CA THR A 128 -7.96 5.95 15.00
C THR A 128 -8.88 5.08 15.84
N VAL A 129 -8.66 3.78 15.88
CA VAL A 129 -9.43 2.85 16.75
C VAL A 129 -9.21 3.18 18.21
N THR A 130 -7.96 3.40 18.63
CA THR A 130 -7.64 3.79 20.02
C THR A 130 -8.34 5.10 20.44
N LYS A 131 -8.36 6.11 19.56
CA LYS A 131 -9.07 7.37 19.80
C LYS A 131 -10.59 7.20 19.90
N SER A 132 -11.16 6.15 19.32
CA SER A 132 -12.59 5.81 19.49
C SER A 132 -12.89 5.05 20.80
N GLY A 133 -11.88 4.73 21.59
CA GLY A 133 -12.02 4.01 22.86
C GLY A 133 -11.95 2.49 22.75
N ALA A 134 -11.60 1.96 21.57
CA ALA A 134 -11.46 0.52 21.34
C ALA A 134 -9.98 0.09 21.28
N ALA A 135 -9.72 -1.21 21.43
CA ALA A 135 -8.41 -1.78 21.20
C ALA A 135 -8.24 -2.14 19.72
N PRO A 136 -7.09 -1.82 19.09
CA PRO A 136 -6.82 -2.23 17.72
C PRO A 136 -6.70 -3.76 17.60
N GLU A 137 -7.30 -4.32 16.56
CA GLU A 137 -7.21 -5.74 16.19
C GLU A 137 -6.48 -5.88 14.86
N ILE A 138 -5.26 -6.39 14.90
CA ILE A 138 -4.35 -6.48 13.77
C ILE A 138 -4.05 -7.93 13.48
N TYR A 139 -4.29 -8.35 12.24
CA TYR A 139 -4.07 -9.71 11.76
C TYR A 139 -3.05 -9.69 10.63
N GLU A 140 -1.85 -10.21 10.90
CA GLU A 140 -0.87 -10.49 9.85
C GLU A 140 -1.15 -11.86 9.26
N ILE A 141 -1.35 -11.91 7.94
CA ILE A 141 -1.61 -13.14 7.21
C ILE A 141 -0.33 -13.65 6.54
N ASP A 142 -0.08 -14.94 6.67
CA ASP A 142 0.99 -15.60 5.94
C ASP A 142 0.49 -16.06 4.56
N CYS A 143 1.01 -15.43 3.50
CA CYS A 143 0.62 -15.71 2.13
C CYS A 143 1.12 -17.07 1.61
N GLU A 144 2.10 -17.68 2.28
CA GLU A 144 2.60 -19.02 1.96
C GLU A 144 1.71 -20.12 2.59
N HIS A 145 0.94 -19.79 3.64
CA HIS A 145 0.01 -20.71 4.29
C HIS A 145 -1.44 -20.44 3.85
N PRO A 146 -2.03 -21.32 3.03
CA PRO A 146 -3.35 -21.07 2.42
C PRO A 146 -4.47 -20.76 3.42
N ASN A 147 -4.41 -21.34 4.63
CA ASN A 147 -5.46 -21.20 5.65
C ASN A 147 -5.23 -20.00 6.59
N SER A 148 -4.07 -19.35 6.57
CA SER A 148 -3.74 -18.27 7.51
C SER A 148 -4.83 -17.18 7.54
N CYS A 149 -5.27 -16.70 6.39
CA CYS A 149 -6.32 -15.69 6.31
C CYS A 149 -7.69 -16.23 6.76
N VAL A 150 -8.00 -17.50 6.49
CA VAL A 150 -9.26 -18.14 6.92
C VAL A 150 -9.31 -18.25 8.44
N ASP A 151 -8.22 -18.65 9.07
CA ASP A 151 -8.14 -18.82 10.51
C ASP A 151 -8.19 -17.46 11.24
N SER A 152 -7.46 -16.46 10.72
CA SER A 152 -7.52 -15.09 11.23
C SER A 152 -8.94 -14.50 11.12
N LEU A 153 -9.60 -14.69 9.97
CA LEU A 153 -10.94 -14.16 9.78
C LEU A 153 -11.98 -14.88 10.67
N ARG A 154 -11.83 -16.20 10.83
CA ARG A 154 -12.69 -16.99 11.74
C ARG A 154 -12.53 -16.55 13.19
N ASP A 155 -11.29 -16.28 13.63
CA ASP A 155 -11.01 -15.78 14.97
C ASP A 155 -11.67 -14.42 15.20
N PHE A 156 -11.51 -13.48 14.27
CA PHE A 156 -12.15 -12.15 14.35
C PHE A 156 -13.68 -12.25 14.41
N LEU A 157 -14.30 -13.03 13.54
CA LEU A 157 -15.75 -13.22 13.52
C LEU A 157 -16.26 -13.87 14.80
N GLY A 158 -15.56 -14.89 15.32
CA GLY A 158 -15.94 -15.61 16.52
C GLY A 158 -15.81 -14.77 17.80
N LYS A 159 -14.84 -13.88 17.88
CA LYS A 159 -14.68 -12.95 19.03
C LYS A 159 -15.84 -11.97 19.18
N HIS A 160 -16.50 -11.62 18.09
CA HIS A 160 -17.49 -10.55 18.04
C HIS A 160 -18.81 -11.01 17.43
N GLU A 161 -19.23 -12.24 17.75
CA GLU A 161 -20.46 -12.83 17.22
C GLU A 161 -21.67 -11.94 17.52
N GLY A 162 -22.48 -11.66 16.50
CA GLY A 162 -23.67 -10.81 16.60
C GLY A 162 -23.43 -9.32 16.53
N GLU A 163 -22.17 -8.88 16.48
CA GLU A 163 -21.81 -7.47 16.33
C GLU A 163 -21.63 -7.08 14.85
N ARG A 164 -21.67 -5.80 14.57
CA ARG A 164 -21.43 -5.29 13.22
C ARG A 164 -19.95 -5.06 12.98
N LEU A 165 -19.36 -5.88 12.11
CA LEU A 165 -17.93 -6.01 11.89
C LEU A 165 -17.48 -5.47 10.54
N ALA A 166 -16.27 -4.92 10.48
CA ALA A 166 -15.62 -4.56 9.24
C ALA A 166 -14.14 -4.91 9.25
N VAL A 167 -13.58 -5.06 8.06
CA VAL A 167 -12.15 -5.25 7.82
C VAL A 167 -11.63 -4.10 6.96
N LEU A 168 -10.53 -3.49 7.40
CA LEU A 168 -9.66 -2.65 6.59
C LEU A 168 -8.49 -3.50 6.10
N SER A 169 -8.44 -3.75 4.81
CA SER A 169 -7.37 -4.51 4.15
C SER A 169 -6.22 -3.61 3.74
N ALA A 170 -5.01 -4.03 4.01
CA ALA A 170 -3.81 -3.24 3.76
C ALA A 170 -3.52 -3.00 2.27
N ASN A 171 -3.93 -3.89 1.38
CA ASN A 171 -3.71 -3.79 -0.07
C ASN A 171 -4.58 -4.77 -0.86
N GLY A 172 -4.50 -4.70 -2.21
CA GLY A 172 -5.29 -5.55 -3.09
C GLY A 172 -4.98 -7.05 -2.96
N THR A 173 -3.73 -7.45 -2.70
CA THR A 173 -3.35 -8.86 -2.48
C THR A 173 -4.02 -9.41 -1.22
N THR A 174 -3.91 -8.69 -0.11
CA THR A 174 -4.60 -9.03 1.14
C THR A 174 -6.12 -9.12 0.93
N THR A 175 -6.69 -8.20 0.14
CA THR A 175 -8.14 -8.19 -0.16
C THR A 175 -8.57 -9.46 -0.89
N GLN A 176 -7.81 -9.93 -1.88
CA GLN A 176 -8.11 -11.19 -2.56
C GLN A 176 -8.09 -12.39 -1.59
N ARG A 177 -7.16 -12.40 -0.63
CA ARG A 177 -7.10 -13.45 0.41
C ARG A 177 -8.32 -13.38 1.34
N ILE A 178 -8.72 -12.17 1.76
CA ILE A 178 -9.91 -11.97 2.60
C ILE A 178 -11.17 -12.43 1.86
N LEU A 179 -11.37 -12.03 0.61
CA LEU A 179 -12.54 -12.47 -0.18
C LEU A 179 -12.57 -13.98 -0.39
N THR A 180 -11.40 -14.60 -0.57
CA THR A 180 -11.29 -16.07 -0.65
C THR A 180 -11.66 -16.71 0.67
N ALA A 181 -11.19 -16.18 1.81
CA ALA A 181 -11.55 -16.66 3.15
C ALA A 181 -13.04 -16.46 3.44
N MET A 182 -13.61 -15.31 3.10
CA MET A 182 -15.05 -15.05 3.22
C MET A 182 -15.88 -16.05 2.44
N LYS A 183 -15.49 -16.33 1.19
CA LYS A 183 -16.17 -17.36 0.36
C LYS A 183 -16.10 -18.73 1.00
N PHE A 184 -14.94 -19.11 1.56
CA PHE A 184 -14.77 -20.41 2.25
C PHE A 184 -15.63 -20.52 3.52
N LEU A 185 -15.74 -19.41 4.27
CA LEU A 185 -16.54 -19.35 5.51
C LEU A 185 -18.04 -19.10 5.26
N GLY A 186 -18.45 -18.86 4.02
CA GLY A 186 -19.84 -18.52 3.68
C GLY A 186 -20.26 -17.10 4.09
N VAL A 187 -19.33 -16.21 4.37
CA VAL A 187 -19.58 -14.82 4.81
C VAL A 187 -19.74 -13.90 3.61
N LYS A 188 -20.75 -13.04 3.61
CA LYS A 188 -21.05 -12.09 2.52
C LYS A 188 -20.49 -10.71 2.82
N ALA A 189 -19.70 -10.17 1.87
CA ALA A 189 -19.22 -8.81 1.94
C ALA A 189 -20.40 -7.81 1.97
N GLY A 190 -20.26 -6.74 2.73
CA GLY A 190 -21.26 -5.70 2.89
C GLY A 190 -22.45 -6.11 3.76
N ALA A 191 -23.01 -7.29 3.55
CA ALA A 191 -24.17 -7.75 4.29
C ALA A 191 -23.84 -8.25 5.71
N GLU A 192 -22.76 -9.02 5.85
CA GLU A 192 -22.35 -9.64 7.11
C GLU A 192 -21.02 -9.07 7.62
N LEU A 193 -20.12 -8.72 6.70
CA LEU A 193 -18.83 -8.14 7.01
C LEU A 193 -18.52 -6.94 6.10
N GLY A 194 -18.33 -5.76 6.66
CA GLY A 194 -17.87 -4.60 5.92
C GLY A 194 -16.44 -4.81 5.43
N LEU A 195 -16.14 -4.38 4.20
CA LEU A 195 -14.81 -4.50 3.62
C LEU A 195 -14.38 -3.22 2.92
N CYS A 196 -13.28 -2.64 3.40
CA CYS A 196 -12.59 -1.51 2.79
C CYS A 196 -11.13 -1.92 2.49
N THR A 197 -10.59 -1.47 1.38
CA THR A 197 -9.22 -1.83 0.96
C THR A 197 -8.41 -0.63 0.51
N PHE A 198 -7.10 -0.80 0.45
CA PHE A 198 -6.21 0.00 -0.37
C PHE A 198 -6.07 -0.65 -1.76
N ASP A 199 -5.68 0.18 -2.75
CA ASP A 199 -5.57 -0.14 -4.17
C ASP A 199 -6.93 -0.41 -4.84
N ASP A 200 -7.41 0.56 -5.62
CA ASP A 200 -8.66 0.41 -6.38
C ASP A 200 -8.41 -0.29 -7.71
N TRP A 201 -8.29 -1.60 -7.67
CA TRP A 201 -8.12 -2.42 -8.87
C TRP A 201 -9.45 -2.56 -9.62
N ASP A 202 -9.39 -2.65 -10.96
CA ASP A 202 -10.57 -2.68 -11.83
C ASP A 202 -11.64 -3.70 -11.43
N TRP A 203 -11.23 -4.86 -10.90
CA TRP A 203 -12.17 -5.90 -10.49
C TRP A 203 -12.96 -5.56 -9.21
N LEU A 204 -12.53 -4.60 -8.39
CA LEU A 204 -13.24 -4.20 -7.17
C LEU A 204 -14.58 -3.54 -7.48
N GLN A 205 -14.69 -2.85 -8.61
CA GLN A 205 -15.93 -2.21 -9.03
C GLN A 205 -16.94 -3.20 -9.63
N ILE A 206 -16.47 -4.33 -10.18
CA ILE A 206 -17.32 -5.37 -10.77
C ILE A 206 -17.58 -6.54 -9.83
N ALA A 207 -17.00 -6.55 -8.64
CA ALA A 207 -17.34 -7.48 -7.58
C ALA A 207 -18.79 -7.26 -7.11
N ASP A 208 -19.43 -8.30 -6.59
CA ASP A 208 -20.78 -8.22 -6.03
C ASP A 208 -20.76 -8.63 -4.54
N PRO A 209 -20.91 -7.67 -3.63
CA PRO A 209 -21.01 -6.21 -3.83
C PRO A 209 -19.69 -5.58 -4.28
N GLY A 210 -19.78 -4.39 -4.91
CA GLY A 210 -18.60 -3.57 -5.20
C GLY A 210 -17.82 -3.20 -3.93
N ILE A 211 -16.50 -3.21 -3.98
CA ILE A 211 -15.64 -3.06 -2.80
C ILE A 211 -15.18 -1.60 -2.63
N THR A 212 -15.43 -1.04 -1.46
CA THR A 212 -14.92 0.29 -1.06
C THR A 212 -13.40 0.28 -1.02
N ALA A 213 -12.78 1.26 -1.66
CA ALA A 213 -11.32 1.28 -1.81
C ALA A 213 -10.72 2.68 -1.72
N VAL A 214 -9.48 2.75 -1.24
CA VAL A 214 -8.60 3.91 -1.44
C VAL A 214 -7.99 3.81 -2.83
N ALA A 215 -8.40 4.70 -3.71
CA ALA A 215 -7.82 4.83 -5.05
C ALA A 215 -6.49 5.59 -4.95
N LEU A 216 -5.41 4.84 -4.99
CA LEU A 216 -4.05 5.37 -5.06
C LEU A 216 -3.71 5.70 -6.52
N SER A 217 -3.23 6.91 -6.77
CA SER A 217 -2.78 7.32 -8.11
C SER A 217 -1.39 6.75 -8.44
N THR A 218 -1.27 5.41 -8.41
CA THR A 218 0.03 4.71 -8.52
C THR A 218 0.76 5.03 -9.84
N GLY A 219 0.02 5.25 -10.93
CA GLY A 219 0.60 5.69 -12.20
C GLY A 219 1.22 7.08 -12.12
N GLU A 220 0.56 8.01 -11.41
CA GLU A 220 1.07 9.36 -11.18
C GLU A 220 2.29 9.35 -10.23
N ILE A 221 2.31 8.48 -9.21
CA ILE A 221 3.51 8.26 -8.39
C ILE A 221 4.69 7.88 -9.28
N GLY A 222 4.50 6.91 -10.18
CA GLY A 222 5.55 6.49 -11.11
C GLY A 222 5.99 7.60 -12.05
N ALA A 223 5.05 8.36 -12.61
CA ALA A 223 5.35 9.46 -13.52
C ALA A 223 6.12 10.59 -12.82
N ARG A 224 5.74 10.97 -11.60
CA ARG A 224 6.46 12.00 -10.83
C ARG A 224 7.84 11.52 -10.41
N ALA A 225 7.96 10.27 -9.95
CA ALA A 225 9.25 9.69 -9.60
C ALA A 225 10.22 9.70 -10.81
N ALA A 226 9.72 9.41 -12.01
CA ALA A 226 10.54 9.49 -13.22
C ALA A 226 10.95 10.93 -13.55
N ARG A 227 10.05 11.91 -13.49
CA ARG A 227 10.39 13.33 -13.72
C ARG A 227 11.45 13.79 -12.72
N LEU A 228 11.24 13.52 -11.44
CA LEU A 228 12.18 13.89 -10.38
C LEU A 228 13.56 13.26 -10.61
N LEU A 229 13.61 11.99 -11.00
CA LEU A 229 14.87 11.32 -11.34
C LEU A 229 15.56 11.98 -12.54
N LEU A 230 14.82 12.29 -13.60
CA LEU A 230 15.37 12.96 -14.78
C LEU A 230 15.93 14.34 -14.47
N ASP A 231 15.27 15.11 -13.60
CA ASP A 231 15.77 16.40 -13.13
C ASP A 231 17.09 16.25 -12.36
N ARG A 232 17.24 15.20 -11.56
CA ARG A 232 18.51 14.87 -10.88
C ARG A 232 19.60 14.46 -11.87
N ILE A 233 19.29 13.61 -12.84
CA ILE A 233 20.24 13.17 -13.88
C ILE A 233 20.74 14.36 -14.71
N ASN A 234 19.85 15.27 -15.09
CA ASN A 234 20.17 16.44 -15.90
C ASN A 234 20.81 17.60 -15.10
N GLY A 235 20.97 17.46 -13.79
CA GLY A 235 21.50 18.51 -12.93
C GLY A 235 20.58 19.73 -12.81
N SER A 236 19.31 19.60 -13.15
CA SER A 236 18.31 20.69 -13.10
C SER A 236 17.86 20.99 -11.67
N SER A 237 18.11 20.10 -10.72
CA SER A 237 17.78 20.28 -9.31
C SER A 237 19.00 20.01 -8.43
N ALA A 238 19.46 21.07 -7.74
CA ALA A 238 20.49 21.00 -6.69
C ALA A 238 19.89 21.05 -5.28
N GLU A 239 18.56 21.01 -5.17
CA GLU A 239 17.86 21.06 -3.88
C GLU A 239 18.07 19.78 -3.06
N PRO A 240 17.96 19.87 -1.70
CA PRO A 240 18.00 18.68 -0.87
C PRO A 240 16.88 17.69 -1.26
N PRO A 241 16.99 16.43 -0.86
CA PRO A 241 15.94 15.43 -1.12
C PRO A 241 14.55 15.89 -0.69
N ALA A 242 13.56 15.66 -1.54
CA ALA A 242 12.17 16.07 -1.33
C ALA A 242 11.24 14.86 -1.19
N GLU A 243 10.17 15.04 -0.43
CA GLU A 243 9.06 14.09 -0.38
C GLU A 243 7.85 14.68 -1.08
N GLU A 244 7.46 14.09 -2.21
CA GLU A 244 6.27 14.45 -2.95
C GLU A 244 5.11 13.53 -2.58
N ILE A 245 4.01 14.13 -2.11
CA ILE A 245 2.79 13.41 -1.80
C ILE A 245 1.82 13.49 -2.98
N VAL A 246 1.43 12.32 -3.49
CA VAL A 246 0.40 12.20 -4.53
C VAL A 246 -0.97 12.04 -3.87
N PRO A 247 -1.97 12.85 -4.25
CA PRO A 247 -3.32 12.74 -3.71
C PRO A 247 -3.96 11.38 -4.01
N SER A 248 -4.82 10.95 -3.09
CA SER A 248 -5.67 9.75 -3.20
C SER A 248 -7.10 10.10 -2.83
N SER A 249 -8.04 9.24 -3.16
CA SER A 249 -9.46 9.39 -2.81
C SER A 249 -10.04 8.08 -2.31
N ILE A 250 -11.08 8.15 -1.47
CA ILE A 250 -11.85 6.97 -1.05
C ILE A 250 -13.06 6.85 -1.96
N ILE A 251 -13.17 5.72 -2.65
CA ILE A 251 -14.33 5.37 -3.48
C ILE A 251 -15.23 4.45 -2.66
N ILE A 252 -16.35 5.00 -2.21
CA ILE A 252 -17.32 4.27 -1.39
C ILE A 252 -18.19 3.42 -2.31
N ARG A 253 -18.31 2.13 -1.97
CA ARG A 253 -19.15 1.14 -2.66
C ARG A 253 -19.97 0.31 -1.66
N GLU A 254 -20.72 -0.64 -2.15
CA GLU A 254 -21.73 -1.39 -1.39
C GLU A 254 -21.12 -2.23 -0.27
N SER A 255 -19.85 -2.63 -0.36
CA SER A 255 -19.18 -3.45 0.67
C SER A 255 -19.09 -2.79 2.04
N THR A 256 -19.33 -1.47 2.12
CA THR A 256 -19.36 -0.76 3.41
C THR A 256 -20.72 -0.11 3.68
N THR A 257 -21.62 0.01 2.69
CA THR A 257 -22.91 0.72 2.83
C THR A 257 -24.11 -0.20 2.99
N ALA A 258 -24.01 -1.49 2.68
CA ALA A 258 -25.14 -2.44 2.59
C ALA A 258 -25.94 -2.62 3.90
N GLY A 259 -25.46 -2.16 5.04
CA GLY A 259 -26.20 -2.21 6.31
C GLY A 259 -26.96 -0.92 6.68
N ALA A 260 -26.84 0.16 5.88
CA ALA A 260 -27.46 1.45 6.18
C ALA A 260 -28.87 1.61 5.59
N ALA A 261 -29.32 0.72 4.73
CA ALA A 261 -30.54 0.86 3.93
C ALA A 261 -31.70 -0.05 4.40
N LYS A 262 -31.93 -0.21 5.71
CA LYS A 262 -33.21 -0.70 6.25
C LYS A 262 -33.52 0.03 7.56
N LYS A 263 -34.01 1.25 7.45
CA LYS A 263 -34.89 1.87 8.42
C LYS A 263 -36.14 2.32 7.70
#